data_8516b85f315b4866ac434d50e0b062de
#
_entry.id   8516b85f315b4866ac434d50e0b062de
#
_cell.length_a   1.000
_cell.length_b   1.000
_cell.length_c   1.000
_cell.angle_alpha   90.00
_cell.angle_beta   90.00
_cell.angle_gamma   90.00
#
_symmetry.space_group_name_H-M   'P 1'
#
loop_
_entity.id
_entity.type
_entity.pdbx_description
1 polymer ?
#
loop_
_entity_poly.entity_id
_entity_poly.type
_entity_poly.pdbx_seq_one_letter_code
_entity_poly.pdbx_strand_id
1 'polypeptide(L)'
;MTAQRLQLTWYNKDKALIPTETGKYGYTWVDPSDPRYCETHTLVLDDYVQGSQTPKSDEFAYSERADLEPQDDNLLILGESGDVLEALTRVPELAEKYVGKVKLIYIDPPFNTAQTFASYEDNLEHSIWLTMMRDRLHHMKKLLADDGSIWVHLDYAENHRMRLLLDEVFGCSNFIAEFVWQKADSPRGDAQRVSVDQDVILCYAASGSTVMNRMERTAADNARFSNPDGDSKGVWSVSYTHLRAHETVL
;
A
#
# COMPACT_ATOMS: atom_id res chain seq x y z
N MET A 1 8.47 29.92 -17.80
CA MET A 1 8.91 29.78 -16.41
C MET A 1 8.98 28.30 -16.11
N THR A 2 10.17 27.77 -15.83
CA THR A 2 10.32 26.38 -15.35
C THR A 2 9.66 26.31 -13.99
N ALA A 3 8.62 25.50 -13.85
CA ALA A 3 7.98 25.27 -12.56
C ALA A 3 9.04 24.72 -11.60
N GLN A 4 9.25 25.39 -10.47
CA GLN A 4 10.07 24.87 -9.39
C GLN A 4 9.36 23.63 -8.86
N ARG A 5 10.06 22.49 -8.91
CA ARG A 5 9.53 21.23 -8.39
C ARG A 5 10.12 20.97 -7.01
N LEU A 6 9.29 20.55 -6.07
CA LEU A 6 9.76 19.97 -4.82
C LEU A 6 10.54 18.69 -5.15
N GLN A 7 11.73 18.56 -4.58
CA GLN A 7 12.58 17.40 -4.78
C GLN A 7 12.92 16.79 -3.43
N LEU A 8 12.56 15.53 -3.24
CA LEU A 8 13.03 14.73 -2.12
C LEU A 8 14.46 14.26 -2.41
N THR A 9 15.38 14.47 -1.47
CA THR A 9 16.75 13.99 -1.61
C THR A 9 17.21 13.29 -0.33
N TRP A 10 18.09 12.31 -0.47
CA TRP A 10 18.75 11.58 0.62
C TRP A 10 20.14 11.12 0.19
N TYR A 11 20.92 10.62 1.15
CA TYR A 11 22.28 10.16 0.90
C TYR A 11 22.29 9.01 -0.11
N ASN A 12 23.12 9.09 -1.15
CA ASN A 12 23.22 8.10 -2.24
C ASN A 12 21.90 7.81 -2.98
N LYS A 13 21.02 8.80 -3.13
CA LYS A 13 19.77 8.64 -3.87
C LYS A 13 19.95 8.12 -5.30
N ASP A 14 21.08 8.46 -5.94
CA ASP A 14 21.45 8.05 -7.30
C ASP A 14 22.08 6.64 -7.36
N LYS A 15 22.29 5.99 -6.22
CA LYS A 15 22.85 4.65 -6.12
C LYS A 15 21.76 3.59 -6.00
N ALA A 16 22.16 2.34 -6.18
CA ALA A 16 21.39 1.14 -5.98
C ALA A 16 21.88 0.37 -4.74
N LEU A 17 21.09 -0.60 -4.30
CA LEU A 17 21.40 -1.46 -3.16
C LEU A 17 21.44 -2.91 -3.61
N ILE A 18 22.45 -3.64 -3.13
CA ILE A 18 22.46 -5.11 -3.20
C ILE A 18 22.54 -5.68 -1.78
N PRO A 19 21.88 -6.83 -1.51
CA PRO A 19 22.02 -7.53 -0.22
C PRO A 19 23.47 -7.92 0.03
N THR A 20 23.90 -7.86 1.30
CA THR A 20 25.21 -8.39 1.71
C THR A 20 25.09 -9.85 2.13
N GLU A 21 26.09 -10.67 1.79
CA GLU A 21 26.14 -12.11 2.12
C GLU A 21 26.18 -12.39 3.64
N THR A 22 26.56 -11.42 4.46
CA THR A 22 26.92 -11.62 5.87
C THR A 22 25.85 -11.19 6.89
N GLY A 23 24.73 -10.66 6.46
CA GLY A 23 23.69 -10.18 7.40
C GLY A 23 22.29 -10.33 6.89
N LYS A 24 21.39 -10.67 7.80
CA LYS A 24 19.95 -10.76 7.54
C LYS A 24 19.38 -9.41 7.14
N TYR A 25 19.76 -8.58 6.37
CA TYR A 25 19.27 -7.24 5.95
C TYR A 25 20.39 -6.20 5.82
N GLY A 26 21.63 -6.66 5.65
CA GLY A 26 22.71 -5.77 5.25
C GLY A 26 22.58 -5.40 3.78
N TYR A 27 22.81 -4.15 3.44
CA TYR A 27 22.86 -3.66 2.08
C TYR A 27 24.19 -2.96 1.80
N THR A 28 24.66 -3.10 0.57
CA THR A 28 25.84 -2.38 0.06
C THR A 28 25.40 -1.45 -1.06
N TRP A 29 25.87 -0.21 -1.01
CA TRP A 29 25.68 0.75 -2.08
C TRP A 29 26.51 0.39 -3.31
N VAL A 30 25.87 0.36 -4.46
CA VAL A 30 26.51 0.11 -5.75
C VAL A 30 26.06 1.13 -6.79
N ASP A 31 26.78 1.21 -7.89
CA ASP A 31 26.31 1.95 -9.07
C ASP A 31 25.12 1.21 -9.69
N PRO A 32 24.10 1.91 -10.22
CA PRO A 32 22.98 1.25 -10.93
C PRO A 32 23.42 0.40 -12.13
N SER A 33 24.64 0.58 -12.65
CA SER A 33 25.23 -0.24 -13.71
C SER A 33 26.05 -1.45 -13.19
N ASP A 34 26.11 -1.66 -11.89
CA ASP A 34 26.81 -2.80 -11.30
C ASP A 34 26.18 -4.10 -11.81
N PRO A 35 26.98 -5.05 -12.35
CA PRO A 35 26.44 -6.30 -12.89
C PRO A 35 25.59 -7.09 -11.89
N ARG A 36 25.94 -7.06 -10.61
CA ARG A 36 25.20 -7.77 -9.56
C ARG A 36 23.81 -7.15 -9.31
N TYR A 37 23.68 -5.84 -9.49
CA TYR A 37 22.37 -5.16 -9.42
C TYR A 37 21.56 -5.36 -10.70
N CYS A 38 22.22 -5.51 -11.85
CA CYS A 38 21.55 -5.72 -13.14
C CYS A 38 21.21 -7.19 -13.42
N GLU A 39 21.62 -8.11 -12.55
CA GLU A 39 21.29 -9.53 -12.67
C GLU A 39 19.80 -9.76 -12.46
N THR A 40 19.17 -10.47 -13.39
CA THR A 40 17.75 -10.78 -13.30
C THR A 40 17.56 -12.21 -12.80
N HIS A 41 16.88 -12.33 -11.67
CA HIS A 41 16.49 -13.62 -11.10
C HIS A 41 15.26 -14.17 -11.83
N THR A 42 15.05 -15.47 -11.78
CA THR A 42 13.85 -16.12 -12.30
C THR A 42 13.13 -16.87 -11.19
N LEU A 43 11.83 -17.06 -11.37
CA LEU A 43 11.03 -17.87 -10.45
C LEU A 43 11.16 -19.34 -10.80
N VAL A 44 11.34 -20.19 -9.79
CA VAL A 44 11.38 -21.65 -9.93
C VAL A 44 10.13 -22.21 -9.27
N LEU A 45 9.41 -23.06 -9.98
CA LEU A 45 8.28 -23.78 -9.40
C LEU A 45 8.78 -24.74 -8.33
N ASP A 46 8.37 -24.55 -7.09
CA ASP A 46 8.69 -25.41 -5.96
C ASP A 46 7.60 -26.44 -5.74
N ASP A 47 6.36 -26.02 -5.61
CA ASP A 47 5.23 -26.91 -5.37
C ASP A 47 3.93 -26.38 -6.01
N TYR A 48 2.99 -27.27 -6.21
CA TYR A 48 1.65 -26.95 -6.71
C TYR A 48 0.60 -27.53 -5.75
N VAL A 49 -0.17 -26.65 -5.12
CA VAL A 49 -1.23 -27.03 -4.19
C VAL A 49 -2.58 -26.80 -4.84
N GLN A 50 -3.31 -27.86 -5.09
CA GLN A 50 -4.70 -27.79 -5.53
C GLN A 50 -5.62 -27.81 -4.31
N GLY A 51 -6.30 -26.70 -4.06
CA GLY A 51 -7.35 -26.63 -3.06
C GLY A 51 -8.63 -27.33 -3.52
N SER A 52 -9.40 -27.82 -2.57
CA SER A 52 -10.78 -28.26 -2.80
C SER A 52 -11.72 -27.41 -1.95
N GLN A 53 -12.92 -27.15 -2.47
CA GLN A 53 -13.93 -26.48 -1.66
C GLN A 53 -14.36 -27.42 -0.51
N THR A 54 -14.32 -26.92 0.71
CA THR A 54 -14.96 -27.60 1.84
C THR A 54 -16.47 -27.53 1.67
N PRO A 55 -17.20 -28.66 1.83
CA PRO A 55 -18.66 -28.64 1.77
C PRO A 55 -19.22 -27.60 2.75
N LYS A 56 -20.20 -26.83 2.29
CA LYS A 56 -20.88 -25.85 3.14
C LYS A 56 -21.60 -26.56 4.30
N SER A 57 -21.56 -25.97 5.47
CA SER A 57 -22.26 -26.40 6.68
C SER A 57 -23.43 -25.47 6.95
N ASP A 58 -24.53 -26.00 7.42
CA ASP A 58 -25.70 -25.18 7.85
C ASP A 58 -25.43 -24.34 9.10
N GLU A 59 -24.27 -24.54 9.75
CA GLU A 59 -23.86 -23.80 10.96
C GLU A 59 -23.34 -22.39 10.65
N PHE A 60 -22.97 -22.11 9.39
CA PHE A 60 -22.34 -20.85 9.00
C PHE A 60 -23.08 -20.15 7.89
N ALA A 61 -23.18 -18.82 7.99
CA ALA A 61 -23.64 -17.99 6.88
C ALA A 61 -22.47 -17.73 5.91
N TYR A 62 -22.64 -18.07 4.66
CA TYR A 62 -21.65 -17.84 3.61
C TYR A 62 -22.02 -16.61 2.78
N SER A 63 -21.00 -15.88 2.31
CA SER A 63 -21.22 -14.82 1.34
C SER A 63 -21.54 -15.39 -0.04
N GLU A 64 -22.15 -14.59 -0.92
CA GLU A 64 -22.40 -14.97 -2.33
C GLU A 64 -21.10 -15.36 -3.06
N ARG A 65 -19.94 -14.86 -2.61
CA ARG A 65 -18.63 -15.22 -3.16
C ARG A 65 -18.20 -16.66 -2.86
N ALA A 66 -18.81 -17.31 -1.88
CA ALA A 66 -18.50 -18.70 -1.56
C ALA A 66 -18.95 -19.69 -2.67
N ASP A 67 -19.73 -19.23 -3.64
CA ASP A 67 -20.18 -20.04 -4.79
C ASP A 67 -19.36 -19.80 -6.07
N LEU A 68 -18.36 -18.92 -6.01
CA LEU A 68 -17.45 -18.70 -7.14
C LEU A 68 -16.55 -19.93 -7.33
N GLU A 69 -16.28 -20.24 -8.59
CA GLU A 69 -15.28 -21.28 -8.92
C GLU A 69 -13.93 -20.93 -8.32
N PRO A 70 -13.20 -21.93 -7.78
CA PRO A 70 -11.86 -21.72 -7.27
C PRO A 70 -10.93 -21.12 -8.34
N GLN A 71 -10.12 -20.15 -7.94
CA GLN A 71 -9.03 -19.65 -8.79
C GLN A 71 -7.87 -20.65 -8.73
N ASP A 72 -7.31 -21.01 -9.87
CA ASP A 72 -6.21 -21.96 -10.01
C ASP A 72 -4.88 -21.31 -10.39
N ASP A 73 -4.86 -19.98 -10.49
CA ASP A 73 -3.70 -19.18 -10.91
C ASP A 73 -3.09 -18.31 -9.80
N ASN A 74 -3.44 -18.59 -8.54
CA ASN A 74 -2.81 -17.91 -7.40
C ASN A 74 -1.35 -18.28 -7.27
N LEU A 75 -0.49 -17.28 -6.97
CA LEU A 75 0.93 -17.48 -6.75
C LEU A 75 1.30 -17.13 -5.31
N LEU A 76 2.03 -18.02 -4.64
CA LEU A 76 2.77 -17.73 -3.43
C LEU A 76 4.26 -17.76 -3.79
N ILE A 77 4.95 -16.64 -3.65
CA ILE A 77 6.34 -16.52 -4.05
C ILE A 77 7.18 -16.24 -2.81
N LEU A 78 8.17 -17.11 -2.55
CA LEU A 78 9.15 -16.95 -1.50
C LEU A 78 10.46 -16.43 -2.08
N GLY A 79 10.93 -15.29 -1.60
CA GLY A 79 12.17 -14.67 -2.05
C GLY A 79 12.36 -13.25 -1.55
N GLU A 80 13.47 -12.63 -1.91
CA GLU A 80 13.68 -11.20 -1.69
C GLU A 80 12.71 -10.41 -2.58
N SER A 81 11.98 -9.46 -2.01
CA SER A 81 10.88 -8.79 -2.69
C SER A 81 11.31 -7.95 -3.90
N GLY A 82 12.53 -7.38 -3.88
CA GLY A 82 13.09 -6.67 -5.03
C GLY A 82 13.34 -7.61 -6.20
N ASP A 83 13.98 -8.76 -5.95
CA ASP A 83 14.29 -9.78 -6.96
C ASP A 83 13.00 -10.36 -7.56
N VAL A 84 12.00 -10.63 -6.71
CA VAL A 84 10.69 -11.11 -7.17
C VAL A 84 9.99 -10.09 -8.05
N LEU A 85 9.92 -8.83 -7.63
CA LEU A 85 9.30 -7.76 -8.42
C LEU A 85 10.05 -7.51 -9.73
N GLU A 86 11.38 -7.61 -9.71
CA GLU A 86 12.19 -7.53 -10.91
C GLU A 86 11.87 -8.69 -11.87
N ALA A 87 11.82 -9.94 -11.38
CA ALA A 87 11.45 -11.10 -12.17
C ALA A 87 10.08 -10.94 -12.82
N LEU A 88 9.07 -10.49 -12.06
CA LEU A 88 7.71 -10.23 -12.57
C LEU A 88 7.67 -9.17 -13.68
N THR A 89 8.64 -8.25 -13.70
CA THR A 89 8.66 -7.15 -14.69
C THR A 89 9.64 -7.34 -15.83
N ARG A 90 10.59 -8.27 -15.73
CA ARG A 90 11.67 -8.47 -16.72
C ARG A 90 11.67 -9.84 -17.39
N VAL A 91 11.30 -10.91 -16.69
CA VAL A 91 11.20 -12.24 -17.31
C VAL A 91 10.04 -12.24 -18.31
N PRO A 92 10.28 -12.53 -19.60
CA PRO A 92 9.27 -12.29 -20.66
C PRO A 92 7.89 -12.90 -20.37
N GLU A 93 7.87 -14.17 -19.94
CA GLU A 93 6.63 -14.91 -19.68
C GLU A 93 5.84 -14.30 -18.50
N LEU A 94 6.55 -13.81 -17.48
CA LEU A 94 5.94 -13.16 -16.32
C LEU A 94 5.52 -11.73 -16.66
N ALA A 95 6.35 -11.00 -17.36
CA ALA A 95 6.06 -9.63 -17.78
C ALA A 95 4.82 -9.57 -18.69
N GLU A 96 4.68 -10.49 -19.63
CA GLU A 96 3.50 -10.61 -20.47
C GLU A 96 2.23 -10.85 -19.63
N LYS A 97 2.33 -11.61 -18.55
CA LYS A 97 1.19 -11.95 -17.68
C LYS A 97 0.83 -10.82 -16.72
N TYR A 98 1.79 -10.05 -16.19
CA TYR A 98 1.55 -9.17 -15.04
C TYR A 98 1.78 -7.69 -15.29
N VAL A 99 2.65 -7.28 -16.22
CA VAL A 99 2.93 -5.85 -16.47
C VAL A 99 1.69 -5.14 -16.99
N GLY A 100 1.30 -4.06 -16.32
CA GLY A 100 0.13 -3.26 -16.69
C GLY A 100 -1.22 -3.94 -16.42
N LYS A 101 -1.27 -5.01 -15.61
CA LYS A 101 -2.50 -5.79 -15.40
C LYS A 101 -2.94 -5.92 -13.95
N VAL A 102 -2.09 -5.59 -13.01
CA VAL A 102 -2.39 -5.68 -11.57
C VAL A 102 -3.34 -4.55 -11.17
N LYS A 103 -4.49 -4.89 -10.61
CA LYS A 103 -5.53 -3.92 -10.22
C LYS A 103 -5.29 -3.31 -8.84
N LEU A 104 -4.73 -4.08 -7.93
CA LEU A 104 -4.47 -3.64 -6.57
C LEU A 104 -3.15 -4.20 -6.08
N ILE A 105 -2.32 -3.33 -5.53
CA ILE A 105 -1.13 -3.69 -4.77
C ILE A 105 -1.34 -3.21 -3.35
N TYR A 106 -1.21 -4.11 -2.38
CA TYR A 106 -1.17 -3.78 -0.96
C TYR A 106 0.16 -4.26 -0.40
N ILE A 107 0.88 -3.35 0.25
CA ILE A 107 2.15 -3.67 0.89
C ILE A 107 2.16 -3.24 2.36
N ASP A 108 2.83 -4.06 3.14
CA ASP A 108 3.14 -3.87 4.55
C ASP A 108 4.67 -4.00 4.69
N PRO A 109 5.42 -2.94 4.32
CA PRO A 109 6.88 -2.98 4.34
C PRO A 109 7.40 -2.88 5.78
N PRO A 110 8.70 -3.14 6.04
CA PRO A 110 9.30 -2.87 7.34
C PRO A 110 9.02 -1.44 7.78
N PHE A 111 8.44 -1.25 8.98
CA PHE A 111 8.06 0.07 9.50
C PHE A 111 9.24 0.92 9.94
N ASN A 112 10.41 0.32 10.10
CA ASN A 112 11.64 0.97 10.52
C ASN A 112 11.54 1.57 11.94
N THR A 113 10.90 0.84 12.85
CA THR A 113 10.62 1.26 14.23
C THR A 113 11.79 1.09 15.19
N ALA A 114 12.95 0.67 14.69
CA ALA A 114 14.13 0.28 15.48
C ALA A 114 13.90 -0.91 16.42
N GLN A 115 12.92 -1.76 16.12
CA GLN A 115 12.65 -3.01 16.83
C GLN A 115 13.32 -4.19 16.13
N THR A 116 13.81 -5.14 16.93
CA THR A 116 14.37 -6.37 16.39
C THR A 116 13.35 -7.49 16.53
N PHE A 117 12.90 -8.02 15.40
CA PHE A 117 12.01 -9.17 15.35
C PHE A 117 12.81 -10.47 15.13
N ALA A 118 12.25 -11.63 15.51
CA ALA A 118 12.92 -12.91 15.35
C ALA A 118 13.24 -13.27 13.88
N SER A 119 12.47 -12.74 12.94
CA SER A 119 12.57 -13.04 11.51
C SER A 119 13.14 -11.92 10.67
N TYR A 120 13.14 -10.67 11.15
CA TYR A 120 13.66 -9.51 10.40
C TYR A 120 14.09 -8.37 11.35
N GLU A 121 14.99 -7.52 10.86
CA GLU A 121 15.40 -6.29 11.54
C GLU A 121 14.58 -5.12 11.01
N ASP A 122 13.96 -4.37 11.92
CA ASP A 122 13.18 -3.17 11.62
C ASP A 122 13.97 -1.91 12.03
N ASN A 123 15.24 -1.86 11.63
CA ASN A 123 16.18 -0.78 11.97
C ASN A 123 17.15 -0.52 10.81
N LEU A 124 16.60 -0.08 9.68
CA LEU A 124 17.40 0.36 8.55
C LEU A 124 17.73 1.85 8.66
N GLU A 125 18.90 2.24 8.19
CA GLU A 125 19.19 3.66 8.00
C GLU A 125 18.22 4.23 6.96
N HIS A 126 17.69 5.43 7.21
CA HIS A 126 16.60 6.01 6.42
C HIS A 126 16.90 6.10 4.92
N SER A 127 18.15 6.39 4.53
CA SER A 127 18.53 6.46 3.11
C SER A 127 18.52 5.09 2.45
N ILE A 128 18.90 4.03 3.19
CA ILE A 128 18.82 2.64 2.74
C ILE A 128 17.35 2.25 2.56
N TRP A 129 16.53 2.52 3.58
CA TRP A 129 15.10 2.22 3.53
C TRP A 129 14.39 2.93 2.35
N LEU A 130 14.67 4.22 2.16
CA LEU A 130 14.10 4.99 1.04
C LEU A 130 14.54 4.46 -0.32
N THR A 131 15.80 4.08 -0.49
CA THR A 131 16.30 3.52 -1.74
C THR A 131 15.71 2.15 -2.01
N MET A 132 15.65 1.29 -0.99
CA MET A 132 14.99 -0.01 -1.05
C MET A 132 13.52 0.13 -1.49
N MET A 133 12.79 1.03 -0.90
CA MET A 133 11.38 1.25 -1.24
C MET A 133 11.20 1.88 -2.63
N ARG A 134 12.03 2.87 -2.99
CA ARG A 134 12.01 3.47 -4.33
C ARG A 134 12.09 2.42 -5.43
N ASP A 135 13.06 1.52 -5.34
CA ASP A 135 13.30 0.52 -6.37
C ASP A 135 12.11 -0.44 -6.51
N ARG A 136 11.55 -0.88 -5.38
CA ARG A 136 10.33 -1.72 -5.36
C ARG A 136 9.12 -1.00 -5.91
N LEU A 137 8.91 0.26 -5.54
CA LEU A 137 7.79 1.06 -6.04
C LEU A 137 7.86 1.28 -7.56
N HIS A 138 9.05 1.41 -8.13
CA HIS A 138 9.21 1.49 -9.58
C HIS A 138 8.78 0.20 -10.30
N HIS A 139 9.07 -0.97 -9.76
CA HIS A 139 8.57 -2.24 -10.29
C HIS A 139 7.06 -2.38 -10.09
N MET A 140 6.56 -2.07 -8.91
CA MET A 140 5.11 -2.09 -8.61
C MET A 140 4.32 -1.18 -9.54
N LYS A 141 4.84 0.01 -9.84
CA LYS A 141 4.21 0.92 -10.81
C LYS A 141 4.11 0.32 -12.22
N LYS A 142 5.12 -0.43 -12.67
CA LYS A 142 5.06 -1.13 -13.97
C LYS A 142 4.02 -2.25 -13.99
N LEU A 143 3.81 -2.92 -12.87
CA LEU A 143 2.82 -4.00 -12.76
C LEU A 143 1.39 -3.47 -12.76
N LEU A 144 1.13 -2.28 -12.21
CA LEU A 144 -0.20 -1.72 -12.09
C LEU A 144 -0.83 -1.46 -13.46
N ALA A 145 -2.10 -1.83 -13.59
CA ALA A 145 -2.97 -1.38 -14.67
C ALA A 145 -3.26 0.12 -14.55
N ASP A 146 -3.63 0.79 -15.63
CA ASP A 146 -3.93 2.22 -15.63
C ASP A 146 -5.03 2.62 -14.64
N ASP A 147 -5.99 1.74 -14.39
CA ASP A 147 -7.08 1.89 -13.44
C ASP A 147 -6.79 1.26 -12.06
N GLY A 148 -5.57 0.78 -11.85
CA GLY A 148 -5.11 0.15 -10.61
C GLY A 148 -4.79 1.15 -9.49
N SER A 149 -4.55 0.62 -8.31
CA SER A 149 -4.17 1.41 -7.11
C SER A 149 -3.14 0.69 -6.26
N ILE A 150 -2.32 1.47 -5.55
CA ILE A 150 -1.37 0.98 -4.56
C ILE A 150 -1.74 1.49 -3.17
N TRP A 151 -1.62 0.62 -2.19
CA TRP A 151 -1.94 0.83 -0.78
C TRP A 151 -0.73 0.47 0.06
N VAL A 152 -0.22 1.41 0.83
CA VAL A 152 1.00 1.23 1.63
C VAL A 152 0.66 1.46 3.09
N HIS A 153 0.76 0.40 3.89
CA HIS A 153 0.51 0.43 5.32
C HIS A 153 1.80 0.71 6.07
N LEU A 154 1.79 1.68 6.95
CA LEU A 154 2.94 2.11 7.76
C LEU A 154 2.48 2.68 9.09
N ASP A 155 3.36 2.61 10.08
CA ASP A 155 3.22 3.39 11.30
C ASP A 155 3.78 4.82 11.14
N TYR A 156 3.94 5.53 12.26
CA TYR A 156 4.42 6.91 12.28
C TYR A 156 5.91 7.08 11.92
N ALA A 157 6.71 6.01 11.93
CA ALA A 157 8.17 6.12 11.77
C ALA A 157 8.56 6.57 10.35
N GLU A 158 7.95 5.97 9.32
CA GLU A 158 8.32 6.24 7.92
C GLU A 158 7.16 6.74 7.03
N ASN A 159 5.92 6.85 7.53
CA ASN A 159 4.77 7.23 6.71
C ASN A 159 4.95 8.58 6.00
N HIS A 160 5.52 9.57 6.67
CA HIS A 160 5.75 10.90 6.14
C HIS A 160 6.80 10.92 5.01
N ARG A 161 7.85 10.07 5.10
CA ARG A 161 8.85 9.91 4.04
C ARG A 161 8.29 9.12 2.87
N MET A 162 7.53 8.04 3.15
CA MET A 162 6.85 7.26 2.13
C MET A 162 5.87 8.11 1.33
N ARG A 163 5.14 9.01 1.99
CA ARG A 163 4.23 9.92 1.30
C ARG A 163 4.94 10.74 0.23
N LEU A 164 6.10 11.32 0.56
CA LEU A 164 6.90 12.09 -0.39
C LEU A 164 7.50 11.21 -1.50
N LEU A 165 7.89 10.00 -1.16
CA LEU A 165 8.40 9.03 -2.14
C LEU A 165 7.30 8.60 -3.12
N LEU A 166 6.09 8.35 -2.64
CA LEU A 166 4.93 8.05 -3.48
C LEU A 166 4.55 9.23 -4.38
N ASP A 167 4.62 10.47 -3.87
CA ASP A 167 4.44 11.67 -4.68
C ASP A 167 5.47 11.76 -5.83
N GLU A 168 6.72 11.36 -5.57
CA GLU A 168 7.78 11.34 -6.60
C GLU A 168 7.54 10.23 -7.64
N VAL A 169 7.19 9.02 -7.20
CA VAL A 169 7.04 7.86 -8.07
C VAL A 169 5.72 7.89 -8.83
N PHE A 170 4.60 8.12 -8.15
CA PHE A 170 3.26 8.06 -8.73
C PHE A 170 2.73 9.42 -9.19
N GLY A 171 3.24 10.50 -8.63
CA GLY A 171 2.76 11.86 -8.84
C GLY A 171 1.76 12.29 -7.77
N CYS A 172 1.92 13.50 -7.23
CA CYS A 172 1.06 14.03 -6.16
C CYS A 172 -0.42 14.14 -6.57
N SER A 173 -0.72 14.31 -7.87
CA SER A 173 -2.09 14.35 -8.39
C SER A 173 -2.82 13.00 -8.32
N ASN A 174 -2.09 11.90 -8.15
CA ASN A 174 -2.62 10.54 -8.07
C ASN A 174 -2.86 10.08 -6.63
N PHE A 175 -2.60 10.95 -5.65
CA PHE A 175 -2.97 10.67 -4.27
C PHE A 175 -4.50 10.59 -4.14
N ILE A 176 -4.99 9.47 -3.57
CA ILE A 176 -6.42 9.25 -3.35
C ILE A 176 -6.80 9.64 -1.92
N ALA A 177 -6.18 8.99 -0.95
CA ALA A 177 -6.51 9.18 0.47
C ALA A 177 -5.43 8.63 1.40
N GLU A 178 -5.50 9.09 2.63
CA GLU A 178 -4.84 8.51 3.79
C GLU A 178 -5.91 7.94 4.71
N PHE A 179 -5.81 6.65 5.01
CA PHE A 179 -6.70 5.96 5.93
C PHE A 179 -5.99 5.80 7.26
N VAL A 180 -6.65 6.16 8.33
CA VAL A 180 -6.17 5.96 9.70
C VAL A 180 -6.72 4.64 10.21
N TRP A 181 -5.82 3.72 10.54
CA TRP A 181 -6.13 2.43 11.12
C TRP A 181 -5.91 2.48 12.63
N GLN A 182 -6.97 2.38 13.42
CA GLN A 182 -6.89 2.29 14.87
C GLN A 182 -6.41 0.88 15.26
N LYS A 183 -5.20 0.78 15.82
CA LYS A 183 -4.57 -0.51 16.19
C LYS A 183 -4.68 -0.87 17.67
N ALA A 184 -5.06 0.07 18.51
CA ALA A 184 -5.25 -0.13 19.95
C ALA A 184 -6.39 0.74 20.48
N ASP A 185 -7.14 0.19 21.44
CA ASP A 185 -8.29 0.87 22.07
C ASP A 185 -7.96 1.48 23.42
N SER A 186 -6.77 1.22 23.96
CA SER A 186 -6.39 1.65 25.32
C SER A 186 -5.01 2.27 25.36
N PRO A 187 -4.84 3.40 26.06
CA PRO A 187 -3.55 4.00 26.27
C PRO A 187 -2.62 3.04 27.01
N ARG A 188 -1.34 3.00 26.63
CA ARG A 188 -0.32 2.25 27.35
C ARG A 188 -0.04 2.93 28.68
N GLY A 189 -0.26 2.22 29.80
CA GLY A 189 -0.08 2.75 31.16
C GLY A 189 1.35 3.11 31.53
N ASP A 190 2.36 2.67 30.74
CA ASP A 190 3.80 2.95 30.92
C ASP A 190 4.33 4.03 29.94
N ALA A 191 3.45 4.64 29.15
CA ALA A 191 3.85 5.64 28.17
C ALA A 191 4.37 6.91 28.84
N GLN A 192 5.64 7.22 28.66
CA GLN A 192 6.25 8.50 29.09
C GLN A 192 5.90 9.69 28.14
N ARG A 193 5.26 9.39 27.01
CA ARG A 193 4.84 10.37 25.98
C ARG A 193 3.41 10.04 25.55
N VAL A 194 2.86 10.88 24.68
CA VAL A 194 1.57 10.58 24.04
C VAL A 194 1.62 9.25 23.33
N SER A 195 0.67 8.34 23.62
CA SER A 195 0.58 7.06 22.92
C SER A 195 0.21 7.27 21.46
N VAL A 196 0.73 6.38 20.61
CA VAL A 196 0.38 6.30 19.20
C VAL A 196 -0.42 5.01 19.00
N ASP A 197 -1.71 5.16 18.80
CA ASP A 197 -2.68 4.06 18.75
C ASP A 197 -3.17 3.80 17.33
N GLN A 198 -2.47 4.34 16.34
CA GLN A 198 -2.87 4.27 14.93
C GLN A 198 -1.70 3.95 14.02
N ASP A 199 -2.03 3.32 12.91
CA ASP A 199 -1.21 3.24 11.71
C ASP A 199 -1.89 3.99 10.55
N VAL A 200 -1.17 4.14 9.46
CA VAL A 200 -1.64 4.90 8.30
C VAL A 200 -1.53 4.02 7.05
N ILE A 201 -2.56 4.05 6.22
CA ILE A 201 -2.54 3.41 4.90
C ILE A 201 -2.62 4.51 3.85
N LEU A 202 -1.53 4.70 3.11
CA LEU A 202 -1.44 5.66 2.01
C LEU A 202 -1.96 5.02 0.73
N CYS A 203 -2.93 5.64 0.07
CA CYS A 203 -3.53 5.14 -1.16
C CYS A 203 -3.24 6.07 -2.34
N TYR A 204 -2.70 5.50 -3.41
CA TYR A 204 -2.42 6.19 -4.67
C TYR A 204 -3.03 5.45 -5.86
N ALA A 205 -3.53 6.22 -6.82
CA ALA A 205 -3.94 5.73 -8.12
C ALA A 205 -2.71 5.44 -9.00
N ALA A 206 -2.82 4.49 -9.92
CA ALA A 206 -1.84 4.31 -10.99
C ALA A 206 -1.90 5.49 -11.97
N SER A 207 -3.10 5.97 -12.27
CA SER A 207 -3.36 7.12 -13.14
C SER A 207 -4.70 7.78 -12.79
N GLY A 208 -5.06 8.84 -13.52
CA GLY A 208 -6.37 9.49 -13.42
C GLY A 208 -7.57 8.62 -13.84
N SER A 209 -7.32 7.42 -14.38
CA SER A 209 -8.37 6.46 -14.77
C SER A 209 -8.86 5.58 -13.59
N THR A 210 -8.18 5.62 -12.46
CA THR A 210 -8.55 4.83 -11.29
C THR A 210 -9.85 5.36 -10.69
N VAL A 211 -10.83 4.47 -10.54
CA VAL A 211 -12.14 4.78 -9.93
C VAL A 211 -12.34 3.92 -8.70
N MET A 212 -12.62 4.57 -7.58
CA MET A 212 -12.96 3.88 -6.33
C MET A 212 -14.46 3.56 -6.30
N ASN A 213 -14.79 2.30 -6.07
CA ASN A 213 -16.17 1.88 -5.92
C ASN A 213 -16.77 2.47 -4.63
N ARG A 214 -18.01 2.94 -4.73
CA ARG A 214 -18.76 3.36 -3.54
C ARG A 214 -19.34 2.14 -2.85
N MET A 215 -19.32 2.16 -1.53
CA MET A 215 -20.05 1.18 -0.74
C MET A 215 -21.56 1.42 -0.90
N GLU A 216 -22.34 0.37 -0.91
CA GLU A 216 -23.79 0.47 -0.84
C GLU A 216 -24.21 1.09 0.49
N ARG A 217 -25.22 1.95 0.44
CA ARG A 217 -25.72 2.61 1.63
C ARG A 217 -26.62 1.65 2.39
N THR A 218 -26.40 1.55 3.69
CA THR A 218 -27.25 0.77 4.59
C THR A 218 -28.54 1.53 4.91
N ALA A 219 -29.53 0.83 5.48
CA ALA A 219 -30.74 1.46 6.00
C ALA A 219 -30.41 2.52 7.07
N ALA A 220 -29.41 2.29 7.91
CA ALA A 220 -28.93 3.25 8.92
C ALA A 220 -28.37 4.52 8.27
N ASP A 221 -27.59 4.42 7.19
CA ASP A 221 -27.08 5.58 6.45
C ASP A 221 -28.22 6.40 5.82
N ASN A 222 -29.29 5.74 5.46
CA ASN A 222 -30.45 6.37 4.84
C ASN A 222 -31.45 6.97 5.86
N ALA A 223 -31.42 6.53 7.10
CA ALA A 223 -32.38 6.95 8.13
C ALA A 223 -32.40 8.46 8.39
N ARG A 224 -31.28 9.16 8.14
CA ARG A 224 -31.19 10.63 8.28
C ARG A 224 -31.82 11.42 7.14
N PHE A 225 -32.23 10.75 6.06
CA PHE A 225 -32.85 11.40 4.91
C PHE A 225 -34.36 11.26 5.03
N SER A 226 -35.09 12.36 4.91
CA SER A 226 -36.54 12.42 4.96
C SER A 226 -37.05 13.44 3.97
N ASN A 227 -38.36 13.43 3.71
CA ASN A 227 -39.01 14.42 2.87
C ASN A 227 -40.19 15.04 3.61
N PRO A 228 -39.94 15.80 4.72
CA PRO A 228 -40.98 16.31 5.58
C PRO A 228 -41.84 17.41 4.94
N ASP A 229 -41.33 18.08 3.91
CA ASP A 229 -41.96 19.18 3.18
C ASP A 229 -42.55 18.73 1.83
N GLY A 230 -42.44 17.45 1.47
CA GLY A 230 -42.96 16.93 0.21
C GLY A 230 -42.23 17.45 -1.03
N ASP A 231 -40.93 17.83 -0.91
CA ASP A 231 -40.16 18.35 -2.05
C ASP A 231 -40.15 17.33 -3.20
N SER A 232 -40.45 17.79 -4.38
CA SER A 232 -40.48 16.99 -5.61
C SER A 232 -39.12 16.39 -5.99
N LYS A 233 -38.00 16.89 -5.45
CA LYS A 233 -36.68 16.37 -5.63
C LYS A 233 -36.39 15.13 -4.79
N GLY A 234 -37.28 14.75 -3.87
CA GLY A 234 -37.20 13.54 -3.05
C GLY A 234 -36.66 13.77 -1.64
N VAL A 235 -36.11 12.69 -1.05
CA VAL A 235 -35.62 12.75 0.35
C VAL A 235 -34.32 13.56 0.46
N TRP A 236 -34.18 14.34 1.51
CA TRP A 236 -33.05 15.20 1.78
C TRP A 236 -32.62 15.12 3.26
N SER A 237 -31.42 15.60 3.56
CA SER A 237 -30.95 15.80 4.93
C SER A 237 -30.20 17.11 5.03
N VAL A 238 -30.26 17.73 6.22
CA VAL A 238 -29.48 18.94 6.50
C VAL A 238 -28.00 18.57 6.56
N SER A 239 -27.20 19.15 5.67
CA SER A 239 -25.75 19.08 5.72
C SER A 239 -25.18 20.43 6.12
N TYR A 240 -24.49 20.51 7.25
CA TYR A 240 -23.78 21.72 7.63
C TYR A 240 -22.54 21.86 6.78
N THR A 241 -22.61 22.69 5.75
CA THR A 241 -21.45 23.00 4.88
C THR A 241 -20.47 23.98 5.53
N HIS A 242 -20.88 24.65 6.62
CA HIS A 242 -20.02 25.52 7.40
C HIS A 242 -20.00 25.05 8.86
N LEU A 243 -18.88 24.52 9.30
CA LEU A 243 -18.52 24.52 10.70
C LEU A 243 -18.41 26.01 11.09
N ARG A 244 -19.35 26.52 11.87
CA ARG A 244 -19.14 27.81 12.53
C ARG A 244 -17.84 27.68 13.31
N ALA A 245 -16.86 28.53 13.00
CA ALA A 245 -15.75 28.75 13.92
C ALA A 245 -16.41 29.02 15.28
N HIS A 246 -16.02 28.26 16.31
CA HIS A 246 -16.39 28.59 17.67
C HIS A 246 -15.83 29.98 17.93
N GLU A 247 -16.68 30.98 17.90
CA GLU A 247 -16.36 32.26 18.49
C GLU A 247 -16.16 31.96 19.98
N THR A 248 -14.93 31.97 20.41
CA THR A 248 -14.58 32.01 21.83
C THR A 248 -15.06 33.36 22.31
N VAL A 249 -16.24 33.41 22.92
CA VAL A 249 -16.66 34.55 23.71
C VAL A 249 -15.71 34.57 24.91
N LEU A 250 -14.84 35.56 24.94
CA LEU A 250 -14.05 35.90 26.12
C LEU A 250 -14.96 36.49 27.19
#